data_ce0367666c359de3a045568904e361dd
#
_entry.id   ce0367666c359de3a045568904e361dd
#
_cell.length_a   1.000
_cell.length_b   1.000
_cell.length_c   1.000
_cell.angle_alpha   90.00
_cell.angle_beta   90.00
_cell.angle_gamma   90.00
#
_symmetry.space_group_name_H-M   'P 1'
#
loop_
_entity.id
_entity.type
_entity.pdbx_description
1 polymer ?
#
loop_
_entity_poly.entity_id
_entity_poly.type
_entity_poly.pdbx_seq_one_letter_code
_entity_poly.pdbx_strand_id
1 'polypeptide(L)'
;MQDTKNFLGTEPVGKLLLKLSVPTVIAQLINMLYNIVDRIYIGHIPGDGSLALTGVGVCMPIIMIVSAFAALVSSGGAPRASIYMGKQDNDSAENILGNCFSLQIIFSVILTAILLIWGKDLLLTFGASENTISYAVDYMNIYAFGTLFVQLTLGMNAFITAQGFTTIPMVSVLIGAVCNITLYPIFIFALHMGVKGAALATIISQAISTIWVVLFLCSKKTQLHLRKKYMRLIPKVILPCVSLGLAAFIMQASESVVSVCFNSSLLRYGGDIAVGAMTILTSVMQFAMLPLQGIAQGAQPISSYNYGAKNADRVKKTFRLLLIVCLSYSAILWAAVQLIPRVFVSIFTADTNLIGFTAPMLKIYLGGLFLFGIQIACQMTFTSLGKAVNSIIVAVVRKFVLLIPLIYIMPHMVSDSTTGVYMAEPIADIIAVLFTSALFAVQFKKALAEIQN
;
A
#
# COMPACT_ATOMS: atom_id res chain seq x y z
N MET A 1 33.02 13.78 4.22
CA MET A 1 32.04 13.23 3.25
C MET A 1 31.78 11.72 3.37
N GLN A 2 32.59 10.96 4.12
CA GLN A 2 32.35 9.51 4.36
C GLN A 2 31.22 9.24 5.40
N ASP A 3 30.97 10.14 6.35
CA ASP A 3 29.98 9.94 7.42
C ASP A 3 28.52 9.93 6.96
N THR A 4 28.21 10.54 5.81
CA THR A 4 26.81 10.56 5.29
C THR A 4 26.39 9.25 4.61
N LYS A 5 27.32 8.36 4.26
CA LYS A 5 27.01 7.11 3.56
C LYS A 5 26.57 5.96 4.50
N ASN A 6 26.97 6.02 5.78
CA ASN A 6 26.72 4.92 6.73
C ASN A 6 25.74 5.29 7.87
N PHE A 7 25.00 6.40 7.75
CA PHE A 7 24.14 6.89 8.83
C PHE A 7 23.07 5.87 9.29
N LEU A 8 22.61 4.97 8.41
CA LEU A 8 21.70 3.88 8.76
C LEU A 8 22.30 2.91 9.79
N GLY A 9 23.62 2.75 9.78
CA GLY A 9 24.37 1.90 10.72
C GLY A 9 24.89 2.63 11.96
N THR A 10 24.97 3.97 11.97
CA THR A 10 25.67 4.75 13.00
C THR A 10 24.77 5.66 13.84
N GLU A 11 23.80 6.36 13.23
CA GLU A 11 22.90 7.25 13.97
C GLU A 11 22.03 6.48 15.01
N PRO A 12 21.64 7.11 16.14
CA PRO A 12 20.77 6.50 17.14
C PRO A 12 19.43 6.03 16.52
N VAL A 13 19.06 4.76 16.74
CA VAL A 13 17.90 4.11 16.09
C VAL A 13 16.60 4.88 16.30
N GLY A 14 16.34 5.40 17.50
CA GLY A 14 15.11 6.16 17.79
C GLY A 14 15.01 7.46 16.98
N LYS A 15 16.12 8.23 16.90
CA LYS A 15 16.19 9.44 16.08
C LYS A 15 16.04 9.13 14.60
N LEU A 16 16.68 8.05 14.16
CA LEU A 16 16.64 7.60 12.77
C LEU A 16 15.24 7.11 12.37
N LEU A 17 14.56 6.36 13.24
CA LEU A 17 13.19 5.93 13.02
C LEU A 17 12.25 7.14 12.83
N LEU A 18 12.31 8.14 13.70
CA LEU A 18 11.52 9.38 13.53
C LEU A 18 11.86 10.11 12.23
N LYS A 19 13.15 10.31 11.95
CA LYS A 19 13.64 11.01 10.75
C LYS A 19 13.15 10.36 9.45
N LEU A 20 13.04 9.03 9.43
CA LEU A 20 12.63 8.28 8.25
C LEU A 20 11.10 8.06 8.19
N SER A 21 10.45 7.86 9.34
CA SER A 21 9.01 7.59 9.39
C SER A 21 8.15 8.85 9.16
N VAL A 22 8.58 10.03 9.63
CA VAL A 22 7.78 11.24 9.46
C VAL A 22 7.54 11.58 7.98
N PRO A 23 8.57 11.62 7.09
CA PRO A 23 8.32 11.88 5.68
C PRO A 23 7.46 10.81 5.00
N THR A 24 7.63 9.52 5.37
CA THR A 24 6.81 8.44 4.80
C THR A 24 5.35 8.53 5.22
N VAL A 25 5.07 8.86 6.48
CA VAL A 25 3.69 9.12 6.96
C VAL A 25 3.08 10.32 6.23
N ILE A 26 3.84 11.42 6.09
CA ILE A 26 3.38 12.61 5.35
C ILE A 26 3.07 12.25 3.89
N ALA A 27 3.91 11.45 3.23
CA ALA A 27 3.66 10.99 1.87
C ALA A 27 2.37 10.19 1.74
N GLN A 28 2.06 9.30 2.70
CA GLN A 28 0.81 8.55 2.72
C GLN A 28 -0.42 9.47 2.90
N LEU A 29 -0.32 10.45 3.79
CA LEU A 29 -1.40 11.43 4.00
C LEU A 29 -1.62 12.31 2.75
N ILE A 30 -0.56 12.76 2.08
CA ILE A 30 -0.66 13.52 0.82
C ILE A 30 -1.35 12.67 -0.26
N ASN A 31 -0.95 11.39 -0.42
CA ASN A 31 -1.59 10.48 -1.37
C ASN A 31 -3.08 10.33 -1.12
N MET A 32 -3.48 10.24 0.13
CA MET A 32 -4.87 10.15 0.47
C MET A 32 -5.65 11.42 0.17
N LEU A 33 -5.12 12.58 0.58
CA LEU A 33 -5.75 13.88 0.31
C LEU A 33 -5.93 14.10 -1.18
N TYR A 34 -4.91 13.78 -1.96
CA TYR A 34 -4.97 13.92 -3.41
C TYR A 34 -6.06 13.03 -4.02
N ASN A 35 -6.21 11.77 -3.58
CA ASN A 35 -7.27 10.87 -4.05
C ASN A 35 -8.68 11.38 -3.71
N ILE A 36 -8.85 12.07 -2.56
CA ILE A 36 -10.12 12.71 -2.19
C ILE A 36 -10.42 13.87 -3.13
N VAL A 37 -9.43 14.74 -3.37
CA VAL A 37 -9.56 15.89 -4.26
C VAL A 37 -9.91 15.46 -5.69
N ASP A 38 -9.28 14.41 -6.20
CA ASP A 38 -9.59 13.84 -7.51
C ASP A 38 -11.06 13.44 -7.64
N ARG A 39 -11.59 12.75 -6.63
CA ARG A 39 -13.01 12.35 -6.62
C ARG A 39 -13.96 13.56 -6.57
N ILE A 40 -13.58 14.59 -5.83
CA ILE A 40 -14.36 15.84 -5.79
C ILE A 40 -14.42 16.47 -7.18
N TYR A 41 -13.31 16.63 -7.87
CA TYR A 41 -13.29 17.22 -9.21
C TYR A 41 -14.10 16.39 -10.22
N ILE A 42 -13.93 15.06 -10.23
CA ILE A 42 -14.66 14.17 -11.14
C ILE A 42 -16.16 14.23 -10.86
N GLY A 43 -16.57 14.25 -9.59
CA GLY A 43 -17.98 14.37 -9.21
C GLY A 43 -18.64 15.70 -9.56
N HIS A 44 -17.85 16.75 -9.83
CA HIS A 44 -18.35 18.06 -10.24
C HIS A 44 -18.27 18.31 -11.76
N ILE A 45 -18.02 17.28 -12.57
CA ILE A 45 -18.09 17.38 -14.04
C ILE A 45 -19.52 17.81 -14.44
N PRO A 46 -19.69 18.90 -15.22
CA PRO A 46 -21.02 19.40 -15.58
C PRO A 46 -21.83 18.36 -16.36
N GLY A 47 -23.07 18.12 -15.93
CA GLY A 47 -24.02 17.20 -16.56
C GLY A 47 -23.92 15.76 -16.09
N ASP A 48 -22.72 15.17 -16.07
CA ASP A 48 -22.51 13.72 -15.91
C ASP A 48 -21.65 13.33 -14.71
N GLY A 49 -21.40 14.26 -13.77
CA GLY A 49 -20.46 14.06 -12.66
C GLY A 49 -20.68 12.79 -11.83
N SER A 50 -21.95 12.43 -11.56
CA SER A 50 -22.28 11.22 -10.82
C SER A 50 -21.95 9.95 -11.60
N LEU A 51 -22.28 9.89 -12.89
CA LEU A 51 -21.98 8.76 -13.78
C LEU A 51 -20.46 8.64 -14.01
N ALA A 52 -19.79 9.79 -14.20
CA ALA A 52 -18.35 9.88 -14.35
C ALA A 52 -17.62 9.36 -13.10
N LEU A 53 -18.05 9.80 -11.90
CA LEU A 53 -17.47 9.34 -10.63
C LEU A 53 -17.67 7.84 -10.43
N THR A 54 -18.86 7.33 -10.76
CA THR A 54 -19.15 5.88 -10.68
C THR A 54 -18.28 5.11 -11.68
N GLY A 55 -18.17 5.59 -12.93
CA GLY A 55 -17.35 4.97 -13.97
C GLY A 55 -15.87 4.89 -13.58
N VAL A 56 -15.30 5.99 -13.07
CA VAL A 56 -13.93 6.01 -12.55
C VAL A 56 -13.79 5.12 -11.30
N GLY A 57 -14.83 5.05 -10.45
CA GLY A 57 -14.86 4.16 -9.30
C GLY A 57 -14.68 2.68 -9.67
N VAL A 58 -15.28 2.24 -10.79
CA VAL A 58 -15.12 0.87 -11.31
C VAL A 58 -13.68 0.59 -11.80
N CYS A 59 -12.92 1.64 -12.16
CA CYS A 59 -11.51 1.48 -12.52
C CYS A 59 -10.60 1.19 -11.32
N MET A 60 -11.02 1.52 -10.09
CA MET A 60 -10.16 1.43 -8.89
C MET A 60 -9.61 0.04 -8.61
N PRO A 61 -10.37 -1.08 -8.69
CA PRO A 61 -9.80 -2.41 -8.50
C PRO A 61 -8.69 -2.73 -9.50
N ILE A 62 -8.82 -2.31 -10.75
CA ILE A 62 -7.81 -2.51 -11.79
C ILE A 62 -6.55 -1.67 -11.47
N ILE A 63 -6.72 -0.42 -11.06
CA ILE A 63 -5.62 0.47 -10.63
C ILE A 63 -4.87 -0.14 -9.44
N MET A 64 -5.60 -0.74 -8.49
CA MET A 64 -4.99 -1.44 -7.35
C MET A 64 -4.16 -2.66 -7.81
N ILE A 65 -4.65 -3.42 -8.79
CA ILE A 65 -3.89 -4.55 -9.36
C ILE A 65 -2.62 -4.04 -10.04
N VAL A 66 -2.69 -2.96 -10.82
CA VAL A 66 -1.50 -2.32 -11.42
C VAL A 66 -0.49 -1.93 -10.35
N SER A 67 -0.94 -1.31 -9.27
CA SER A 67 -0.08 -0.93 -8.13
C SER A 67 0.49 -2.15 -7.40
N ALA A 68 -0.26 -3.26 -7.32
CA ALA A 68 0.22 -4.51 -6.73
C ALA A 68 1.40 -5.10 -7.50
N PHE A 69 1.44 -4.99 -8.84
CA PHE A 69 2.60 -5.38 -9.63
C PHE A 69 3.83 -4.50 -9.35
N ALA A 70 3.64 -3.20 -9.12
CA ALA A 70 4.74 -2.35 -8.66
C ALA A 70 5.27 -2.79 -7.29
N ALA A 71 4.36 -3.11 -6.36
CA ALA A 71 4.71 -3.61 -5.04
C ALA A 71 5.39 -4.99 -5.10
N LEU A 72 4.98 -5.88 -6.02
CA LEU A 72 5.62 -7.18 -6.24
C LEU A 72 7.13 -7.07 -6.47
N VAL A 73 7.55 -6.09 -7.24
CA VAL A 73 8.97 -5.89 -7.54
C VAL A 73 9.67 -5.07 -6.47
N SER A 74 9.06 -3.98 -6.04
CA SER A 74 9.70 -3.01 -5.16
C SER A 74 9.77 -3.47 -3.70
N SER A 75 8.71 -4.08 -3.16
CA SER A 75 8.70 -4.54 -1.76
C SER A 75 9.67 -5.69 -1.50
N GLY A 76 10.10 -6.39 -2.55
CA GLY A 76 11.14 -7.41 -2.41
C GLY A 76 12.53 -6.90 -2.82
N GLY A 77 12.61 -6.10 -3.87
CA GLY A 77 13.88 -5.58 -4.39
C GLY A 77 14.52 -4.55 -3.45
N ALA A 78 13.75 -3.59 -2.95
CA ALA A 78 14.26 -2.51 -2.12
C ALA A 78 14.90 -2.99 -0.79
N PRO A 79 14.26 -3.87 0.02
CA PRO A 79 14.90 -4.42 1.22
C PRO A 79 16.17 -5.21 0.90
N ARG A 80 16.16 -6.00 -0.18
CA ARG A 80 17.33 -6.77 -0.59
C ARG A 80 18.49 -5.86 -1.00
N ALA A 81 18.23 -4.79 -1.75
CA ALA A 81 19.25 -3.79 -2.07
C ALA A 81 19.83 -3.16 -0.79
N SER A 82 18.98 -2.81 0.18
CA SER A 82 19.43 -2.27 1.47
C SER A 82 20.28 -3.28 2.29
N ILE A 83 19.95 -4.57 2.25
CA ILE A 83 20.78 -5.63 2.85
C ILE A 83 22.16 -5.68 2.22
N TYR A 84 22.28 -5.62 0.88
CA TYR A 84 23.56 -5.60 0.19
C TYR A 84 24.35 -4.30 0.46
N MET A 85 23.67 -3.17 0.60
CA MET A 85 24.30 -1.94 1.08
C MET A 85 24.91 -2.11 2.48
N GLY A 86 24.19 -2.77 3.39
CA GLY A 86 24.71 -3.11 4.72
C GLY A 86 25.94 -4.00 4.69
N LYS A 87 26.03 -4.90 3.70
CA LYS A 87 27.21 -5.75 3.43
C LYS A 87 28.35 -4.98 2.75
N GLN A 88 28.18 -3.68 2.44
CA GLN A 88 29.10 -2.84 1.66
C GLN A 88 29.29 -3.35 0.20
N ASP A 89 28.37 -4.15 -0.31
CA ASP A 89 28.32 -4.64 -1.69
C ASP A 89 27.35 -3.80 -2.52
N ASN A 90 27.77 -2.59 -2.85
CA ASN A 90 26.96 -1.66 -3.63
C ASN A 90 26.78 -2.13 -5.09
N ASP A 91 27.68 -2.91 -5.65
CA ASP A 91 27.55 -3.45 -7.00
C ASP A 91 26.36 -4.42 -7.10
N SER A 92 26.23 -5.34 -6.14
CA SER A 92 25.06 -6.22 -6.06
C SER A 92 23.78 -5.44 -5.77
N ALA A 93 23.81 -4.41 -4.95
CA ALA A 93 22.65 -3.54 -4.68
C ALA A 93 22.19 -2.77 -5.92
N GLU A 94 23.13 -2.19 -6.69
CA GLU A 94 22.84 -1.53 -7.98
C GLU A 94 22.35 -2.52 -9.05
N ASN A 95 22.85 -3.76 -9.03
CA ASN A 95 22.38 -4.82 -9.92
C ASN A 95 20.91 -5.17 -9.63
N ILE A 96 20.52 -5.27 -8.35
CA ILE A 96 19.12 -5.46 -7.96
C ILE A 96 18.26 -4.28 -8.44
N LEU A 97 18.69 -3.04 -8.20
CA LEU A 97 17.99 -1.85 -8.65
C LEU A 97 17.75 -1.84 -10.16
N GLY A 98 18.80 -2.10 -10.97
CA GLY A 98 18.71 -2.11 -12.44
C GLY A 98 17.81 -3.22 -12.97
N ASN A 99 17.92 -4.45 -12.41
CA ASN A 99 17.05 -5.56 -12.77
C ASN A 99 15.58 -5.28 -12.42
N CYS A 100 15.30 -4.74 -11.25
CA CYS A 100 13.94 -4.38 -10.84
C CYS A 100 13.35 -3.24 -11.68
N PHE A 101 14.17 -2.24 -12.06
CA PHE A 101 13.78 -1.18 -12.97
C PHE A 101 13.33 -1.75 -14.33
N SER A 102 14.12 -2.64 -14.93
CA SER A 102 13.78 -3.28 -16.20
C SER A 102 12.54 -4.16 -16.09
N LEU A 103 12.39 -4.90 -14.99
CA LEU A 103 11.21 -5.74 -14.76
C LEU A 103 9.93 -4.91 -14.66
N GLN A 104 10.00 -3.75 -14.00
CA GLN A 104 8.85 -2.84 -13.92
C GLN A 104 8.46 -2.25 -15.28
N ILE A 105 9.43 -1.94 -16.14
CA ILE A 105 9.13 -1.53 -17.51
C ILE A 105 8.41 -2.67 -18.27
N ILE A 106 8.87 -3.90 -18.14
CA ILE A 106 8.23 -5.05 -18.79
C ILE A 106 6.81 -5.25 -18.26
N PHE A 107 6.61 -5.22 -16.94
CA PHE A 107 5.27 -5.31 -16.38
C PHE A 107 4.37 -4.17 -16.86
N SER A 108 4.89 -2.94 -16.97
CA SER A 108 4.10 -1.83 -17.46
C SER A 108 3.65 -2.05 -18.93
N VAL A 109 4.52 -2.54 -19.79
CA VAL A 109 4.19 -2.85 -21.19
C VAL A 109 3.14 -3.95 -21.26
N ILE A 110 3.31 -5.03 -20.50
CA ILE A 110 2.34 -6.15 -20.44
C ILE A 110 0.99 -5.65 -19.93
N LEU A 111 0.97 -4.90 -18.81
CA LEU A 111 -0.26 -4.36 -18.24
C LEU A 111 -0.94 -3.37 -19.18
N THR A 112 -0.19 -2.49 -19.85
CA THR A 112 -0.73 -1.59 -20.87
C THR A 112 -1.40 -2.39 -21.99
N ALA A 113 -0.75 -3.42 -22.51
CA ALA A 113 -1.32 -4.27 -23.56
C ALA A 113 -2.60 -4.97 -23.09
N ILE A 114 -2.60 -5.54 -21.88
CA ILE A 114 -3.78 -6.17 -21.29
C ILE A 114 -4.93 -5.17 -21.15
N LEU A 115 -4.66 -3.97 -20.62
CA LEU A 115 -5.69 -2.95 -20.41
C LEU A 115 -6.26 -2.39 -21.71
N LEU A 116 -5.45 -2.26 -22.76
CA LEU A 116 -5.92 -1.79 -24.08
C LEU A 116 -6.72 -2.85 -24.83
N ILE A 117 -6.36 -4.14 -24.69
CA ILE A 117 -7.02 -5.24 -25.41
C ILE A 117 -8.30 -5.69 -24.68
N TRP A 118 -8.21 -5.92 -23.38
CA TRP A 118 -9.31 -6.49 -22.55
C TRP A 118 -9.89 -5.51 -21.54
N GLY A 119 -9.49 -4.22 -21.56
CA GLY A 119 -9.92 -3.25 -20.54
C GLY A 119 -11.44 -3.12 -20.42
N LYS A 120 -12.17 -3.12 -21.56
CA LYS A 120 -13.64 -3.06 -21.55
C LYS A 120 -14.26 -4.29 -20.86
N ASP A 121 -13.78 -5.49 -21.19
CA ASP A 121 -14.30 -6.74 -20.62
C ASP A 121 -14.00 -6.84 -19.12
N LEU A 122 -12.80 -6.41 -18.73
CA LEU A 122 -12.42 -6.31 -17.32
C LEU A 122 -13.34 -5.33 -16.57
N LEU A 123 -13.58 -4.13 -17.11
CA LEU A 123 -14.45 -3.14 -16.48
C LEU A 123 -15.89 -3.65 -16.32
N LEU A 124 -16.43 -4.35 -17.31
CA LEU A 124 -17.75 -5.00 -17.22
C LEU A 124 -17.76 -6.09 -16.12
N THR A 125 -16.68 -6.88 -16.03
CA THR A 125 -16.53 -7.90 -15.00
C THR A 125 -16.47 -7.29 -13.59
N PHE A 126 -15.84 -6.10 -13.47
CA PHE A 126 -15.76 -5.37 -12.19
C PHE A 126 -16.98 -4.50 -11.88
N GLY A 127 -18.04 -4.58 -12.68
CA GLY A 127 -19.35 -4.00 -12.37
C GLY A 127 -19.71 -2.70 -13.08
N ALA A 128 -19.05 -2.37 -14.21
CA ALA A 128 -19.48 -1.27 -15.05
C ALA A 128 -20.86 -1.57 -15.67
N SER A 129 -21.78 -0.62 -15.58
CA SER A 129 -23.09 -0.68 -16.22
C SER A 129 -23.04 -0.09 -17.63
N GLU A 130 -24.11 -0.29 -18.42
CA GLU A 130 -24.25 0.33 -19.75
C GLU A 130 -24.11 1.87 -19.71
N ASN A 131 -24.53 2.51 -18.63
CA ASN A 131 -24.46 3.96 -18.46
C ASN A 131 -23.07 4.45 -18.02
N THR A 132 -22.26 3.61 -17.36
CA THR A 132 -20.96 4.00 -16.79
C THR A 132 -19.77 3.52 -17.58
N ILE A 133 -19.97 2.50 -18.44
CA ILE A 133 -18.87 1.85 -19.20
C ILE A 133 -18.10 2.81 -20.10
N SER A 134 -18.77 3.77 -20.73
CA SER A 134 -18.13 4.75 -21.61
C SER A 134 -17.12 5.62 -20.84
N TYR A 135 -17.52 6.11 -19.66
CA TYR A 135 -16.63 6.91 -18.80
C TYR A 135 -15.46 6.08 -18.25
N ALA A 136 -15.73 4.83 -17.87
CA ALA A 136 -14.71 3.91 -17.37
C ALA A 136 -13.68 3.57 -18.46
N VAL A 137 -14.12 3.28 -19.68
CA VAL A 137 -13.23 2.98 -20.84
C VAL A 137 -12.41 4.21 -21.22
N ASP A 138 -13.04 5.39 -21.28
CA ASP A 138 -12.35 6.63 -21.60
C ASP A 138 -11.23 6.95 -20.61
N TYR A 139 -11.49 6.75 -19.31
CA TYR A 139 -10.46 6.88 -18.27
C TYR A 139 -9.37 5.82 -18.40
N MET A 140 -9.78 4.55 -18.51
CA MET A 140 -8.85 3.41 -18.49
C MET A 140 -7.93 3.39 -19.70
N ASN A 141 -8.42 3.72 -20.89
CA ASN A 141 -7.58 3.75 -22.10
C ASN A 141 -6.44 4.77 -21.98
N ILE A 142 -6.71 5.93 -21.40
CA ILE A 142 -5.69 6.94 -21.15
C ILE A 142 -4.77 6.47 -20.01
N TYR A 143 -5.34 5.99 -18.91
CA TYR A 143 -4.58 5.50 -17.75
C TYR A 143 -3.62 4.35 -18.14
N ALA A 144 -4.01 3.49 -19.08
CA ALA A 144 -3.17 2.39 -19.56
C ALA A 144 -1.80 2.87 -20.07
N PHE A 145 -1.72 3.99 -20.78
CA PHE A 145 -0.44 4.58 -21.18
C PHE A 145 0.35 5.14 -20.00
N GLY A 146 -0.32 5.48 -18.91
CA GLY A 146 0.28 5.96 -17.66
C GLY A 146 0.85 4.86 -16.76
N THR A 147 0.56 3.58 -17.02
CA THR A 147 1.03 2.47 -16.17
C THR A 147 2.54 2.45 -16.01
N LEU A 148 3.30 2.84 -17.05
CA LEU A 148 4.75 2.96 -17.01
C LEU A 148 5.19 3.94 -15.89
N PHE A 149 4.58 5.10 -15.85
CA PHE A 149 4.93 6.13 -14.86
C PHE A 149 4.52 5.70 -13.45
N VAL A 150 3.36 5.07 -13.30
CA VAL A 150 2.89 4.53 -12.02
C VAL A 150 3.85 3.44 -11.50
N GLN A 151 4.21 2.48 -12.35
CA GLN A 151 5.14 1.41 -12.00
C GLN A 151 6.50 1.98 -11.57
N LEU A 152 7.08 2.88 -12.35
CA LEU A 152 8.39 3.45 -12.07
C LEU A 152 8.37 4.37 -10.84
N THR A 153 7.33 5.20 -10.66
CA THR A 153 7.24 6.09 -9.49
C THR A 153 7.14 5.27 -8.21
N LEU A 154 6.19 4.34 -8.11
CA LEU A 154 6.00 3.52 -6.93
C LEU A 154 7.22 2.64 -6.65
N GLY A 155 7.73 2.01 -7.71
CA GLY A 155 8.84 1.09 -7.60
C GLY A 155 10.14 1.76 -7.18
N MET A 156 10.52 2.82 -7.85
CA MET A 156 11.80 3.48 -7.62
C MET A 156 11.80 4.30 -6.33
N ASN A 157 10.67 4.87 -5.91
CA ASN A 157 10.53 5.50 -4.60
C ASN A 157 10.88 4.52 -3.46
N ALA A 158 10.51 3.25 -3.57
CA ALA A 158 10.88 2.24 -2.57
C ALA A 158 12.40 2.04 -2.49
N PHE A 159 13.11 2.04 -3.61
CA PHE A 159 14.58 1.96 -3.63
C PHE A 159 15.26 3.19 -3.07
N ILE A 160 14.69 4.39 -3.26
CA ILE A 160 15.19 5.62 -2.65
C ILE A 160 14.97 5.58 -1.14
N THR A 161 13.79 5.14 -0.70
CA THR A 161 13.49 4.92 0.73
C THR A 161 14.46 3.90 1.36
N ALA A 162 14.76 2.80 0.66
CA ALA A 162 15.69 1.77 1.13
C ALA A 162 17.11 2.26 1.37
N GLN A 163 17.51 3.35 0.71
CA GLN A 163 18.78 4.05 0.96
C GLN A 163 18.72 5.02 2.15
N GLY A 164 17.54 5.19 2.77
CA GLY A 164 17.30 6.14 3.86
C GLY A 164 16.92 7.56 3.42
N PHE A 165 16.70 7.81 2.14
CA PHE A 165 16.28 9.12 1.61
C PHE A 165 14.75 9.24 1.55
N THR A 166 14.06 9.17 2.68
CA THR A 166 12.58 9.18 2.72
C THR A 166 11.95 10.52 2.34
N THR A 167 12.68 11.61 2.48
CA THR A 167 12.23 12.96 2.06
C THR A 167 12.07 13.06 0.52
N ILE A 168 12.91 12.38 -0.25
CA ILE A 168 12.86 12.45 -1.72
C ILE A 168 11.59 11.82 -2.28
N PRO A 169 11.17 10.59 -1.87
CA PRO A 169 9.87 10.04 -2.19
C PRO A 169 8.70 10.91 -1.73
N MET A 170 8.76 11.49 -0.54
CA MET A 170 7.73 12.42 -0.05
C MET A 170 7.57 13.62 -0.99
N VAL A 171 8.68 14.23 -1.41
CA VAL A 171 8.67 15.35 -2.38
C VAL A 171 8.14 14.89 -3.74
N SER A 172 8.47 13.67 -4.20
CA SER A 172 7.92 13.09 -5.43
C SER A 172 6.40 13.00 -5.38
N VAL A 173 5.84 12.52 -4.26
CA VAL A 173 4.39 12.44 -4.04
C VAL A 173 3.77 13.83 -3.99
N LEU A 174 4.41 14.79 -3.31
CA LEU A 174 3.94 16.17 -3.24
C LEU A 174 3.91 16.84 -4.61
N ILE A 175 4.97 16.66 -5.42
CA ILE A 175 5.02 17.17 -6.81
C ILE A 175 3.87 16.58 -7.62
N GLY A 176 3.66 15.26 -7.56
CA GLY A 176 2.56 14.60 -8.24
C GLY A 176 1.20 15.15 -7.82
N ALA A 177 0.97 15.31 -6.51
CA ALA A 177 -0.28 15.84 -5.97
C ALA A 177 -0.54 17.30 -6.39
N VAL A 178 0.46 18.18 -6.28
CA VAL A 178 0.33 19.58 -6.68
C VAL A 178 0.08 19.71 -8.19
N CYS A 179 0.83 18.99 -9.02
CA CYS A 179 0.61 18.98 -10.46
C CYS A 179 -0.78 18.47 -10.80
N ASN A 180 -1.23 17.39 -10.18
CA ASN A 180 -2.54 16.79 -10.41
C ASN A 180 -3.67 17.78 -10.04
N ILE A 181 -3.67 18.32 -8.81
CA ILE A 181 -4.67 19.27 -8.33
C ILE A 181 -4.72 20.52 -9.21
N THR A 182 -3.60 20.95 -9.77
CA THR A 182 -3.53 22.11 -10.67
C THR A 182 -4.04 21.79 -12.06
N LEU A 183 -3.72 20.61 -12.61
CA LEU A 183 -4.08 20.22 -13.96
C LEU A 183 -5.54 19.77 -14.08
N TYR A 184 -6.14 19.22 -13.02
CA TYR A 184 -7.55 18.79 -13.03
C TYR A 184 -8.52 19.89 -13.46
N PRO A 185 -8.55 21.07 -12.82
CA PRO A 185 -9.46 22.15 -13.25
C PRO A 185 -9.22 22.58 -14.70
N ILE A 186 -7.97 22.59 -15.14
CA ILE A 186 -7.62 23.01 -16.51
C ILE A 186 -8.17 22.02 -17.53
N PHE A 187 -7.92 20.73 -17.35
CA PHE A 187 -8.32 19.71 -18.33
C PHE A 187 -9.81 19.39 -18.24
N ILE A 188 -10.35 19.30 -17.03
CA ILE A 188 -11.78 18.94 -16.84
C ILE A 188 -12.67 20.09 -17.26
N PHE A 189 -12.44 21.31 -16.73
CA PHE A 189 -13.37 22.43 -16.87
C PHE A 189 -12.96 23.41 -17.97
N ALA A 190 -11.71 23.88 -18.01
CA ALA A 190 -11.28 24.88 -18.99
C ALA A 190 -11.19 24.30 -20.41
N LEU A 191 -10.69 23.08 -20.57
CA LEU A 191 -10.58 22.37 -21.85
C LEU A 191 -11.78 21.45 -22.15
N HIS A 192 -12.77 21.37 -21.25
CA HIS A 192 -13.97 20.55 -21.38
C HIS A 192 -13.72 19.07 -21.71
N MET A 193 -12.60 18.50 -21.25
CA MET A 193 -12.22 17.11 -21.53
C MET A 193 -12.93 16.09 -20.63
N GLY A 194 -13.61 16.54 -19.56
CA GLY A 194 -14.31 15.65 -18.62
C GLY A 194 -13.40 14.57 -18.03
N VAL A 195 -13.85 13.32 -18.05
CA VAL A 195 -13.12 12.16 -17.50
C VAL A 195 -11.78 11.92 -18.20
N LYS A 196 -11.69 12.18 -19.51
CA LYS A 196 -10.41 12.08 -20.26
C LYS A 196 -9.39 13.07 -19.74
N GLY A 197 -9.85 14.28 -19.37
CA GLY A 197 -9.00 15.29 -18.75
C GLY A 197 -8.47 14.87 -17.40
N ALA A 198 -9.30 14.23 -16.58
CA ALA A 198 -8.90 13.68 -15.30
C ALA A 198 -7.79 12.60 -15.46
N ALA A 199 -7.98 11.66 -16.36
CA ALA A 199 -7.00 10.62 -16.66
C ALA A 199 -5.67 11.22 -17.15
N LEU A 200 -5.74 12.19 -18.08
CA LEU A 200 -4.56 12.85 -18.64
C LEU A 200 -3.77 13.62 -17.58
N ALA A 201 -4.46 14.38 -16.70
CA ALA A 201 -3.83 15.07 -15.59
C ALA A 201 -3.10 14.11 -14.65
N THR A 202 -3.71 12.97 -14.34
CA THR A 202 -3.10 11.93 -13.51
C THR A 202 -1.82 11.39 -14.17
N ILE A 203 -1.84 11.06 -15.47
CA ILE A 203 -0.66 10.55 -16.17
C ILE A 203 0.47 11.56 -16.21
N ILE A 204 0.17 12.82 -16.55
CA ILE A 204 1.18 13.88 -16.60
C ILE A 204 1.82 14.09 -15.23
N SER A 205 1.02 14.10 -14.17
CA SER A 205 1.51 14.22 -12.80
C SER A 205 2.41 13.06 -12.40
N GLN A 206 2.03 11.82 -12.76
CA GLN A 206 2.86 10.64 -12.55
C GLN A 206 4.15 10.67 -13.39
N ALA A 207 4.08 11.17 -14.62
CA ALA A 207 5.27 11.34 -15.48
C ALA A 207 6.28 12.31 -14.86
N ILE A 208 5.81 13.45 -14.34
CA ILE A 208 6.66 14.45 -13.67
C ILE A 208 7.30 13.83 -12.41
N SER A 209 6.51 13.11 -11.60
CA SER A 209 7.02 12.38 -10.44
C SER A 209 8.07 11.33 -10.83
N THR A 210 7.84 10.59 -11.91
CA THR A 210 8.79 9.60 -12.44
C THR A 210 10.10 10.25 -12.86
N ILE A 211 10.03 11.36 -13.57
CA ILE A 211 11.23 12.11 -13.99
C ILE A 211 12.05 12.55 -12.76
N TRP A 212 11.38 13.09 -11.73
CA TRP A 212 12.04 13.48 -10.48
C TRP A 212 12.78 12.30 -9.84
N VAL A 213 12.12 11.15 -9.72
CA VAL A 213 12.66 9.93 -9.10
C VAL A 213 13.84 9.37 -9.90
N VAL A 214 13.72 9.28 -11.22
CA VAL A 214 14.78 8.77 -12.10
C VAL A 214 15.98 9.72 -12.12
N LEU A 215 15.76 11.03 -12.18
CA LEU A 215 16.83 12.02 -12.10
C LEU A 215 17.60 11.93 -10.78
N PHE A 216 16.90 11.69 -9.66
CA PHE A 216 17.55 11.47 -8.37
C PHE A 216 18.44 10.20 -8.41
N LEU A 217 17.95 9.08 -8.92
CA LEU A 217 18.70 7.83 -9.02
C LEU A 217 19.87 7.89 -10.00
N CYS A 218 19.86 8.83 -10.94
CA CYS A 218 20.97 9.11 -11.84
C CYS A 218 21.95 10.17 -11.28
N SER A 219 21.59 10.88 -10.21
CA SER A 219 22.37 11.98 -9.63
C SER A 219 23.53 11.47 -8.77
N LYS A 220 24.50 12.33 -8.50
CA LYS A 220 25.61 12.05 -7.57
C LYS A 220 25.19 12.02 -6.09
N LYS A 221 23.93 12.38 -5.75
CA LYS A 221 23.42 12.45 -4.38
C LYS A 221 22.91 11.11 -3.86
N THR A 222 22.53 10.21 -4.76
CA THR A 222 22.10 8.85 -4.41
C THR A 222 23.31 7.97 -4.07
N GLN A 223 23.07 6.94 -3.25
CA GLN A 223 24.09 5.92 -2.94
C GLN A 223 24.08 4.81 -4.00
N LEU A 224 22.91 4.42 -4.47
CA LEU A 224 22.71 3.41 -5.50
C LEU A 224 22.35 4.11 -6.82
N HIS A 225 23.16 3.91 -7.83
CA HIS A 225 22.98 4.54 -9.13
C HIS A 225 22.28 3.60 -10.10
N LEU A 226 21.36 4.15 -10.87
CA LEU A 226 20.75 3.44 -11.97
C LEU A 226 21.73 3.37 -13.15
N ARG A 227 22.36 2.21 -13.36
CA ARG A 227 23.39 2.00 -14.39
C ARG A 227 22.88 1.10 -15.51
N LYS A 228 23.09 1.49 -16.77
CA LYS A 228 22.69 0.71 -17.96
C LYS A 228 23.25 -0.72 -17.95
N LYS A 229 24.46 -0.94 -17.42
CA LYS A 229 25.08 -2.27 -17.35
C LYS A 229 24.25 -3.29 -16.55
N TYR A 230 23.43 -2.83 -15.59
CA TYR A 230 22.61 -3.67 -14.72
C TYR A 230 21.14 -3.77 -15.15
N MET A 231 20.74 -3.11 -16.23
CA MET A 231 19.38 -3.20 -16.79
C MET A 231 19.17 -4.49 -17.62
N ARG A 232 19.77 -5.60 -17.19
CA ARG A 232 19.58 -6.92 -17.81
C ARG A 232 18.73 -7.76 -16.87
N LEU A 233 17.80 -8.54 -17.46
CA LEU A 233 16.99 -9.45 -16.66
C LEU A 233 17.81 -10.69 -16.30
N ILE A 234 18.27 -10.77 -15.05
CA ILE A 234 19.01 -11.90 -14.53
C ILE A 234 18.09 -12.67 -13.56
N PRO A 235 17.61 -13.88 -13.93
CA PRO A 235 16.64 -14.63 -13.11
C PRO A 235 17.12 -14.86 -11.67
N LYS A 236 18.42 -15.13 -11.47
CA LYS A 236 19.03 -15.30 -10.13
C LYS A 236 18.93 -14.06 -9.24
N VAL A 237 18.83 -12.86 -9.83
CA VAL A 237 18.65 -11.59 -9.10
C VAL A 237 17.18 -11.29 -8.89
N ILE A 238 16.36 -11.49 -9.93
CA ILE A 238 14.93 -11.14 -9.94
C ILE A 238 14.10 -12.08 -9.07
N LEU A 239 14.30 -13.40 -9.20
CA LEU A 239 13.45 -14.38 -8.55
C LEU A 239 13.37 -14.22 -7.02
N PRO A 240 14.49 -13.99 -6.29
CA PRO A 240 14.41 -13.70 -4.87
C PRO A 240 13.72 -12.37 -4.53
N CYS A 241 13.77 -11.36 -5.41
CA CYS A 241 13.07 -10.10 -5.22
C CYS A 241 11.56 -10.29 -5.38
N VAL A 242 11.13 -10.95 -6.47
CA VAL A 242 9.72 -11.25 -6.73
C VAL A 242 9.15 -12.16 -5.64
N SER A 243 9.90 -13.18 -5.21
CA SER A 243 9.48 -14.07 -4.12
C SER A 243 9.22 -13.29 -2.82
N LEU A 244 10.09 -12.36 -2.44
CA LEU A 244 9.89 -11.53 -1.24
C LEU A 244 8.73 -10.55 -1.41
N GLY A 245 8.56 -9.96 -2.60
CA GLY A 245 7.49 -9.03 -2.91
C GLY A 245 6.11 -9.68 -3.06
N LEU A 246 6.06 -11.02 -3.22
CA LEU A 246 4.80 -11.76 -3.40
C LEU A 246 3.85 -11.57 -2.21
N ALA A 247 4.35 -11.43 -0.99
CA ALA A 247 3.52 -11.14 0.17
C ALA A 247 2.77 -9.80 0.03
N ALA A 248 3.47 -8.74 -0.41
CA ALA A 248 2.85 -7.43 -0.63
C ALA A 248 1.84 -7.47 -1.79
N PHE A 249 2.16 -8.20 -2.86
CA PHE A 249 1.25 -8.43 -3.97
C PHE A 249 -0.03 -9.13 -3.52
N ILE A 250 0.09 -10.24 -2.78
CA ILE A 250 -1.05 -10.99 -2.23
C ILE A 250 -1.91 -10.10 -1.35
N MET A 251 -1.29 -9.35 -0.44
CA MET A 251 -2.01 -8.44 0.46
C MET A 251 -2.81 -7.39 -0.31
N GLN A 252 -2.22 -6.78 -1.32
CA GLN A 252 -2.86 -5.72 -2.08
C GLN A 252 -3.89 -6.24 -3.09
N ALA A 253 -3.59 -7.32 -3.81
CA ALA A 253 -4.52 -7.92 -4.77
C ALA A 253 -5.73 -8.58 -4.10
N SER A 254 -5.55 -9.13 -2.88
CA SER A 254 -6.65 -9.76 -2.14
C SER A 254 -7.70 -8.77 -1.63
N GLU A 255 -7.40 -7.47 -1.52
CA GLU A 255 -8.37 -6.48 -1.03
C GLU A 255 -9.63 -6.43 -1.90
N SER A 256 -9.49 -6.53 -3.23
CA SER A 256 -10.64 -6.57 -4.14
C SER A 256 -11.51 -7.82 -3.92
N VAL A 257 -10.88 -8.98 -3.74
CA VAL A 257 -11.59 -10.25 -3.47
C VAL A 257 -12.32 -10.18 -2.12
N VAL A 258 -11.65 -9.72 -1.09
CA VAL A 258 -12.22 -9.55 0.26
C VAL A 258 -13.41 -8.59 0.23
N SER A 259 -13.30 -7.46 -0.50
CA SER A 259 -14.39 -6.50 -0.65
C SER A 259 -15.63 -7.12 -1.30
N VAL A 260 -15.45 -7.94 -2.35
CA VAL A 260 -16.55 -8.66 -3.00
C VAL A 260 -17.20 -9.67 -2.03
N CYS A 261 -16.39 -10.41 -1.28
CA CYS A 261 -16.90 -11.36 -0.27
C CYS A 261 -17.72 -10.67 0.82
N PHE A 262 -17.22 -9.55 1.36
CA PHE A 262 -17.97 -8.77 2.35
C PHE A 262 -19.27 -8.21 1.76
N ASN A 263 -19.20 -7.55 0.61
CA ASN A 263 -20.37 -6.91 0.01
C ASN A 263 -21.47 -7.93 -0.34
N SER A 264 -21.11 -9.08 -0.92
CA SER A 264 -22.06 -10.13 -1.25
C SER A 264 -22.73 -10.73 -0.01
N SER A 265 -21.95 -10.95 1.06
CA SER A 265 -22.45 -11.47 2.32
C SER A 265 -23.35 -10.45 3.04
N LEU A 266 -22.91 -9.20 3.11
CA LEU A 266 -23.66 -8.10 3.75
C LEU A 266 -24.96 -7.78 3.00
N LEU A 267 -24.94 -7.79 1.67
CA LEU A 267 -26.16 -7.60 0.86
C LEU A 267 -27.20 -8.67 1.17
N ARG A 268 -26.74 -9.93 1.33
CA ARG A 268 -27.62 -11.06 1.63
C ARG A 268 -28.28 -10.97 3.01
N TYR A 269 -27.55 -10.54 4.03
CA TYR A 269 -28.00 -10.60 5.42
C TYR A 269 -28.49 -9.26 5.96
N GLY A 270 -27.94 -8.12 5.49
CA GLY A 270 -28.23 -6.80 6.02
C GLY A 270 -28.73 -5.78 4.98
N GLY A 271 -28.80 -6.17 3.70
CA GLY A 271 -29.26 -5.29 2.62
C GLY A 271 -28.33 -4.09 2.35
N ASP A 272 -28.87 -3.09 1.65
CA ASP A 272 -28.11 -1.93 1.17
C ASP A 272 -27.50 -1.08 2.30
N ILE A 273 -28.18 -0.99 3.45
CA ILE A 273 -27.68 -0.23 4.60
C ILE A 273 -26.38 -0.84 5.15
N ALA A 274 -26.28 -2.17 5.17
CA ALA A 274 -25.08 -2.87 5.63
C ALA A 274 -23.92 -2.68 4.63
N VAL A 275 -24.17 -2.74 3.34
CA VAL A 275 -23.16 -2.48 2.31
C VAL A 275 -22.69 -1.01 2.38
N GLY A 276 -23.61 -0.06 2.57
CA GLY A 276 -23.30 1.34 2.78
C GLY A 276 -22.44 1.57 4.03
N ALA A 277 -22.80 0.91 5.13
CA ALA A 277 -22.00 0.95 6.35
C ALA A 277 -20.58 0.39 6.11
N MET A 278 -20.43 -0.74 5.39
CA MET A 278 -19.12 -1.33 5.09
C MET A 278 -18.20 -0.37 4.34
N THR A 279 -18.75 0.45 3.45
CA THR A 279 -17.97 1.48 2.74
C THR A 279 -17.37 2.50 3.70
N ILE A 280 -18.11 2.89 4.75
CA ILE A 280 -17.62 3.78 5.79
C ILE A 280 -16.58 3.08 6.65
N LEU A 281 -16.84 1.83 7.08
CA LEU A 281 -15.94 1.05 7.91
C LEU A 281 -14.58 0.84 7.24
N THR A 282 -14.57 0.46 5.97
CA THR A 282 -13.34 0.29 5.18
C THR A 282 -12.59 1.61 5.00
N SER A 283 -13.31 2.73 4.83
CA SER A 283 -12.69 4.05 4.73
C SER A 283 -12.00 4.44 6.04
N VAL A 284 -12.66 4.24 7.19
CA VAL A 284 -12.04 4.48 8.51
C VAL A 284 -10.82 3.58 8.71
N MET A 285 -10.91 2.29 8.33
CA MET A 285 -9.79 1.35 8.41
C MET A 285 -8.60 1.79 7.54
N GLN A 286 -8.84 2.25 6.31
CA GLN A 286 -7.78 2.78 5.44
C GLN A 286 -7.08 3.99 6.09
N PHE A 287 -7.84 4.93 6.65
CA PHE A 287 -7.28 6.05 7.41
C PHE A 287 -6.39 5.58 8.57
N ALA A 288 -6.85 4.58 9.30
CA ALA A 288 -6.12 3.99 10.42
C ALA A 288 -4.78 3.37 9.99
N MET A 289 -4.75 2.76 8.80
CA MET A 289 -3.58 2.02 8.30
C MET A 289 -2.48 2.91 7.73
N LEU A 290 -2.80 4.10 7.20
CA LEU A 290 -1.81 4.95 6.52
C LEU A 290 -0.61 5.34 7.39
N PRO A 291 -0.79 5.84 8.64
CA PRO A 291 0.34 6.14 9.51
C PRO A 291 1.15 4.89 9.89
N LEU A 292 0.48 3.76 10.14
CA LEU A 292 1.16 2.49 10.45
C LEU A 292 2.05 2.04 9.30
N GLN A 293 1.55 2.11 8.07
CA GLN A 293 2.33 1.78 6.87
C GLN A 293 3.51 2.75 6.70
N GLY A 294 3.30 4.04 6.91
CA GLY A 294 4.36 5.04 6.84
C GLY A 294 5.48 4.80 7.87
N ILE A 295 5.11 4.49 9.12
CA ILE A 295 6.06 4.16 10.20
C ILE A 295 6.85 2.89 9.83
N ALA A 296 6.17 1.86 9.35
CA ALA A 296 6.77 0.59 8.97
C ALA A 296 7.75 0.77 7.79
N GLN A 297 7.36 1.54 6.76
CA GLN A 297 8.22 1.89 5.63
C GLN A 297 9.47 2.67 6.07
N GLY A 298 9.36 3.57 7.05
CA GLY A 298 10.49 4.29 7.62
C GLY A 298 11.46 3.39 8.41
N ALA A 299 10.95 2.33 9.05
CA ALA A 299 11.76 1.36 9.79
C ALA A 299 12.50 0.36 8.87
N GLN A 300 11.98 0.10 7.68
CA GLN A 300 12.49 -0.89 6.73
C GLN A 300 13.98 -0.71 6.40
N PRO A 301 14.46 0.46 5.96
CA PRO A 301 15.87 0.64 5.62
C PRO A 301 16.79 0.43 6.81
N ILE A 302 16.36 0.82 8.03
CA ILE A 302 17.15 0.63 9.25
C ILE A 302 17.34 -0.88 9.52
N SER A 303 16.26 -1.65 9.49
CA SER A 303 16.30 -3.10 9.72
C SER A 303 17.08 -3.83 8.65
N SER A 304 16.83 -3.55 7.37
CA SER A 304 17.47 -4.23 6.23
C SER A 304 18.98 -3.95 6.16
N TYR A 305 19.38 -2.69 6.31
CA TYR A 305 20.79 -2.30 6.31
C TYR A 305 21.56 -2.95 7.46
N ASN A 306 21.04 -2.86 8.69
CA ASN A 306 21.72 -3.41 9.86
C ASN A 306 21.73 -4.94 9.87
N TYR A 307 20.73 -5.59 9.26
CA TYR A 307 20.77 -7.03 9.03
C TYR A 307 21.92 -7.41 8.08
N GLY A 308 22.08 -6.68 6.98
CA GLY A 308 23.19 -6.87 6.04
C GLY A 308 24.56 -6.59 6.68
N ALA A 309 24.64 -5.57 7.54
CA ALA A 309 25.84 -5.21 8.29
C ALA A 309 26.12 -6.14 9.50
N LYS A 310 25.38 -7.23 9.68
CA LYS A 310 25.49 -8.19 10.80
C LYS A 310 25.33 -7.54 12.19
N ASN A 311 24.62 -6.43 12.32
CA ASN A 311 24.39 -5.73 13.58
C ASN A 311 23.06 -6.15 14.22
N ALA A 312 23.06 -7.31 14.89
CA ALA A 312 21.87 -7.90 15.51
C ALA A 312 21.22 -7.00 16.57
N ASP A 313 22.03 -6.25 17.33
CA ASP A 313 21.49 -5.39 18.41
C ASP A 313 20.72 -4.22 17.86
N ARG A 314 21.17 -3.62 16.77
CA ARG A 314 20.42 -2.57 16.10
C ARG A 314 19.14 -3.09 15.45
N VAL A 315 19.17 -4.29 14.87
CA VAL A 315 17.94 -4.94 14.32
C VAL A 315 16.92 -5.19 15.43
N LYS A 316 17.34 -5.74 16.59
CA LYS A 316 16.48 -5.93 17.77
C LYS A 316 15.90 -4.61 18.26
N LYS A 317 16.75 -3.59 18.38
CA LYS A 317 16.33 -2.25 18.86
C LYS A 317 15.34 -1.60 17.90
N THR A 318 15.56 -1.73 16.58
CA THR A 318 14.64 -1.21 15.55
C THR A 318 13.28 -1.90 15.66
N PHE A 319 13.25 -3.24 15.72
CA PHE A 319 12.01 -3.98 15.89
C PHE A 319 11.27 -3.59 17.17
N ARG A 320 11.97 -3.50 18.31
CA ARG A 320 11.35 -3.12 19.59
C ARG A 320 10.72 -1.73 19.52
N LEU A 321 11.41 -0.75 18.95
CA LEU A 321 10.88 0.61 18.80
C LEU A 321 9.71 0.66 17.82
N LEU A 322 9.83 -0.03 16.67
CA LEU A 322 8.74 -0.16 15.71
C LEU A 322 7.50 -0.75 16.35
N LEU A 323 7.65 -1.85 17.10
CA LEU A 323 6.56 -2.52 17.80
C LEU A 323 5.88 -1.58 18.81
N ILE A 324 6.66 -0.88 19.64
CA ILE A 324 6.13 0.06 20.62
C ILE A 324 5.33 1.17 19.95
N VAL A 325 5.89 1.79 18.90
CA VAL A 325 5.24 2.91 18.21
C VAL A 325 3.97 2.46 17.50
N CYS A 326 4.02 1.33 16.75
CA CYS A 326 2.86 0.80 16.05
C CYS A 326 1.76 0.35 17.02
N LEU A 327 2.12 -0.33 18.10
CA LEU A 327 1.17 -0.81 19.10
C LEU A 327 0.54 0.37 19.86
N SER A 328 1.33 1.37 20.25
CA SER A 328 0.81 2.57 20.92
C SER A 328 -0.17 3.33 20.04
N TYR A 329 0.18 3.53 18.76
CA TYR A 329 -0.70 4.17 17.80
C TYR A 329 -2.01 3.38 17.60
N SER A 330 -1.92 2.06 17.38
CA SER A 330 -3.09 1.18 17.21
C SER A 330 -4.00 1.19 18.44
N ALA A 331 -3.42 1.14 19.63
CA ALA A 331 -4.18 1.16 20.89
C ALA A 331 -4.89 2.50 21.13
N ILE A 332 -4.21 3.63 20.85
CA ILE A 332 -4.80 4.97 20.98
C ILE A 332 -5.96 5.13 19.98
N LEU A 333 -5.77 4.75 18.73
CA LEU A 333 -6.80 4.86 17.71
C LEU A 333 -7.99 3.91 17.99
N TRP A 334 -7.71 2.68 18.42
CA TRP A 334 -8.74 1.75 18.87
C TRP A 334 -9.57 2.34 20.00
N ALA A 335 -8.92 2.89 21.04
CA ALA A 335 -9.61 3.54 22.15
C ALA A 335 -10.48 4.71 21.67
N ALA A 336 -9.97 5.55 20.77
CA ALA A 336 -10.73 6.66 20.19
C ALA A 336 -11.99 6.15 19.45
N VAL A 337 -11.86 5.11 18.61
CA VAL A 337 -12.99 4.50 17.89
C VAL A 337 -14.01 3.88 18.86
N GLN A 338 -13.55 3.24 19.92
CA GLN A 338 -14.46 2.64 20.93
C GLN A 338 -15.22 3.71 21.73
N LEU A 339 -14.60 4.85 22.04
CA LEU A 339 -15.18 5.91 22.85
C LEU A 339 -16.11 6.83 22.04
N ILE A 340 -15.71 7.21 20.83
CA ILE A 340 -16.40 8.21 20.01
C ILE A 340 -16.70 7.73 18.57
N PRO A 341 -17.29 6.54 18.36
CA PRO A 341 -17.48 5.95 17.02
C PRO A 341 -18.34 6.83 16.10
N ARG A 342 -19.35 7.51 16.67
CA ARG A 342 -20.24 8.40 15.91
C ARG A 342 -19.49 9.53 15.22
N VAL A 343 -18.45 10.09 15.86
CA VAL A 343 -17.63 11.15 15.28
C VAL A 343 -16.92 10.66 14.02
N PHE A 344 -16.35 9.46 14.05
CA PHE A 344 -15.68 8.87 12.89
C PHE A 344 -16.66 8.62 11.73
N VAL A 345 -17.86 8.14 12.02
CA VAL A 345 -18.88 7.87 11.00
C VAL A 345 -19.44 9.16 10.42
N SER A 346 -19.68 10.20 11.25
CA SER A 346 -20.24 11.47 10.82
C SER A 346 -19.32 12.28 9.87
N ILE A 347 -18.03 11.93 9.78
CA ILE A 347 -17.12 12.49 8.78
C ILE A 347 -17.55 12.09 7.36
N PHE A 348 -18.18 10.90 7.20
CA PHE A 348 -18.50 10.32 5.90
C PHE A 348 -19.97 10.47 5.49
N THR A 349 -20.87 10.67 6.45
CA THR A 349 -22.31 10.79 6.18
C THR A 349 -23.01 11.70 7.18
N ALA A 350 -24.04 12.41 6.72
CA ALA A 350 -24.95 13.15 7.56
C ALA A 350 -26.26 12.40 7.85
N ASP A 351 -26.48 11.23 7.23
CA ASP A 351 -27.67 10.40 7.44
C ASP A 351 -27.65 9.78 8.84
N THR A 352 -28.58 10.22 9.70
CA THR A 352 -28.71 9.79 11.09
C THR A 352 -29.01 8.30 11.23
N ASN A 353 -29.77 7.71 10.27
CA ASN A 353 -30.09 6.28 10.28
C ASN A 353 -28.84 5.45 9.98
N LEU A 354 -28.07 5.86 8.96
CA LEU A 354 -26.82 5.21 8.60
C LEU A 354 -25.77 5.38 9.72
N ILE A 355 -25.67 6.55 10.37
CA ILE A 355 -24.80 6.77 11.52
C ILE A 355 -25.19 5.85 12.68
N GLY A 356 -26.51 5.75 12.98
CA GLY A 356 -27.04 4.90 14.05
C GLY A 356 -26.70 3.42 13.85
N PHE A 357 -26.78 2.92 12.61
CA PHE A 357 -26.43 1.56 12.24
C PHE A 357 -24.92 1.32 12.23
N THR A 358 -24.16 2.25 11.62
CA THR A 358 -22.73 2.08 11.37
C THR A 358 -21.86 2.23 12.61
N ALA A 359 -22.23 3.13 13.55
CA ALA A 359 -21.40 3.39 14.73
C ALA A 359 -21.18 2.17 15.64
N PRO A 360 -22.19 1.34 15.96
CA PRO A 360 -21.96 0.08 16.68
C PRO A 360 -21.14 -0.92 15.86
N MET A 361 -21.39 -1.01 14.55
CA MET A 361 -20.65 -1.92 13.66
C MET A 361 -19.17 -1.51 13.55
N LEU A 362 -18.85 -0.21 13.59
CA LEU A 362 -17.49 0.29 13.61
C LEU A 362 -16.71 -0.22 14.82
N LYS A 363 -17.32 -0.24 15.99
CA LYS A 363 -16.70 -0.78 17.22
C LYS A 363 -16.34 -2.25 17.07
N ILE A 364 -17.23 -3.02 16.45
CA ILE A 364 -17.04 -4.46 16.23
C ILE A 364 -15.96 -4.67 15.19
N TYR A 365 -16.10 -4.06 14.00
CA TYR A 365 -15.22 -4.23 12.86
C TYR A 365 -13.76 -3.86 13.18
N LEU A 366 -13.55 -2.77 13.90
CA LEU A 366 -12.22 -2.35 14.37
C LEU A 366 -11.86 -2.92 15.76
N GLY A 367 -12.58 -3.92 16.24
CA GLY A 367 -12.34 -4.54 17.53
C GLY A 367 -10.95 -5.13 17.71
N GLY A 368 -10.34 -5.66 16.63
CA GLY A 368 -8.98 -6.20 16.61
C GLY A 368 -7.87 -5.16 16.43
N LEU A 369 -8.21 -3.90 16.12
CA LEU A 369 -7.24 -2.87 15.73
C LEU A 369 -6.12 -2.64 16.76
N PHE A 370 -6.40 -2.77 18.06
CA PHE A 370 -5.40 -2.55 19.13
C PHE A 370 -4.20 -3.51 19.03
N LEU A 371 -4.39 -4.72 18.48
CA LEU A 371 -3.30 -5.69 18.26
C LEU A 371 -2.66 -5.55 16.88
N PHE A 372 -3.28 -4.82 15.96
CA PHE A 372 -2.85 -4.79 14.56
C PHE A 372 -1.45 -4.18 14.37
N GLY A 373 -1.02 -3.32 15.30
CA GLY A 373 0.34 -2.81 15.34
C GLY A 373 1.40 -3.91 15.43
N ILE A 374 1.11 -5.03 16.10
CA ILE A 374 1.99 -6.20 16.17
C ILE A 374 2.11 -6.84 14.79
N GLN A 375 0.98 -7.03 14.10
CA GLN A 375 0.94 -7.61 12.75
C GLN A 375 1.84 -6.83 11.79
N ILE A 376 1.69 -5.51 11.75
CA ILE A 376 2.47 -4.61 10.88
C ILE A 376 3.97 -4.67 11.23
N ALA A 377 4.33 -4.61 12.51
CA ALA A 377 5.72 -4.64 12.95
C ALA A 377 6.40 -5.96 12.59
N CYS A 378 5.74 -7.10 12.81
CA CYS A 378 6.28 -8.42 12.47
C CYS A 378 6.38 -8.62 10.96
N GLN A 379 5.33 -8.30 10.21
CA GLN A 379 5.29 -8.44 8.75
C GLN A 379 6.38 -7.61 8.07
N MET A 380 6.50 -6.34 8.46
CA MET A 380 7.53 -5.44 7.92
C MET A 380 8.94 -5.94 8.27
N THR A 381 9.14 -6.46 9.47
CA THR A 381 10.44 -7.00 9.87
C THR A 381 10.79 -8.24 9.05
N PHE A 382 9.88 -9.18 8.82
CA PHE A 382 10.13 -10.32 7.93
C PHE A 382 10.56 -9.89 6.53
N THR A 383 9.86 -8.91 5.95
CA THR A 383 10.21 -8.34 4.64
C THR A 383 11.57 -7.66 4.67
N SER A 384 11.85 -6.88 5.70
CA SER A 384 13.14 -6.17 5.87
C SER A 384 14.33 -7.13 6.00
N LEU A 385 14.15 -8.29 6.62
CA LEU A 385 15.17 -9.32 6.79
C LEU A 385 15.27 -10.28 5.58
N GLY A 386 14.46 -10.05 4.53
CA GLY A 386 14.46 -10.90 3.33
C GLY A 386 13.85 -12.29 3.55
N LYS A 387 13.04 -12.49 4.61
CA LYS A 387 12.39 -13.78 4.93
C LYS A 387 11.08 -13.95 4.14
N ALA A 388 11.21 -14.20 2.84
CA ALA A 388 10.09 -14.28 1.90
C ALA A 388 9.00 -15.27 2.31
N VAL A 389 9.39 -16.50 2.65
CA VAL A 389 8.45 -17.58 3.00
C VAL A 389 7.59 -17.17 4.21
N ASN A 390 8.21 -16.65 5.26
CA ASN A 390 7.48 -16.21 6.46
C ASN A 390 6.53 -15.08 6.16
N SER A 391 6.95 -14.12 5.33
CA SER A 391 6.12 -12.98 4.92
C SER A 391 4.90 -13.43 4.11
N ILE A 392 5.07 -14.38 3.18
CA ILE A 392 3.99 -14.96 2.37
C ILE A 392 3.01 -15.74 3.26
N ILE A 393 3.52 -16.59 4.15
CA ILE A 393 2.67 -17.38 5.07
C ILE A 393 1.77 -16.46 5.89
N VAL A 394 2.32 -15.41 6.47
CA VAL A 394 1.55 -14.44 7.27
C VAL A 394 0.46 -13.77 6.43
N ALA A 395 0.77 -13.36 5.19
CA ALA A 395 -0.18 -12.73 4.28
C ALA A 395 -1.32 -13.68 3.88
N VAL A 396 -0.98 -14.92 3.49
CA VAL A 396 -1.95 -15.92 3.03
C VAL A 396 -2.85 -16.38 4.19
N VAL A 397 -2.27 -16.66 5.36
CA VAL A 397 -3.05 -17.11 6.53
C VAL A 397 -4.08 -16.05 6.91
N ARG A 398 -3.68 -14.79 6.99
CA ARG A 398 -4.62 -13.72 7.39
C ARG A 398 -5.78 -13.55 6.40
N LYS A 399 -5.49 -13.46 5.09
CA LYS A 399 -6.50 -13.10 4.09
C LYS A 399 -7.30 -14.31 3.58
N PHE A 400 -6.63 -15.39 3.22
CA PHE A 400 -7.26 -16.52 2.54
C PHE A 400 -7.68 -17.65 3.50
N VAL A 401 -6.90 -17.92 4.54
CA VAL A 401 -7.19 -19.01 5.47
C VAL A 401 -8.17 -18.57 6.56
N LEU A 402 -8.04 -17.33 7.04
CA LEU A 402 -8.86 -16.82 8.16
C LEU A 402 -10.00 -15.94 7.66
N LEU A 403 -9.69 -14.79 7.04
CA LEU A 403 -10.70 -13.76 6.78
C LEU A 403 -11.80 -14.23 5.83
N ILE A 404 -11.45 -14.71 4.63
CA ILE A 404 -12.45 -15.11 3.63
C ILE A 404 -13.38 -16.21 4.17
N PRO A 405 -12.90 -17.32 4.76
CA PRO A 405 -13.80 -18.32 5.34
C PRO A 405 -14.68 -17.77 6.47
N LEU A 406 -14.11 -16.90 7.35
CA LEU A 406 -14.86 -16.32 8.47
C LEU A 406 -16.01 -15.41 8.00
N ILE A 407 -15.86 -14.69 6.88
CA ILE A 407 -16.96 -13.88 6.30
C ILE A 407 -18.22 -14.75 6.04
N TYR A 408 -18.04 -16.01 5.65
CA TYR A 408 -19.17 -16.93 5.35
C TYR A 408 -19.58 -17.79 6.56
N ILE A 409 -18.67 -18.07 7.49
CA ILE A 409 -18.96 -18.93 8.66
C ILE A 409 -19.62 -18.12 9.79
N MET A 410 -19.11 -16.92 10.10
CA MET A 410 -19.57 -16.12 11.24
C MET A 410 -21.06 -15.77 11.21
N PRO A 411 -21.70 -15.47 10.04
CA PRO A 411 -23.14 -15.23 9.98
C PRO A 411 -24.01 -16.39 10.51
N HIS A 412 -23.48 -17.61 10.51
CA HIS A 412 -24.18 -18.80 11.00
C HIS A 412 -23.90 -19.11 12.48
N MET A 413 -22.90 -18.45 13.07
CA MET A 413 -22.49 -18.67 14.47
C MET A 413 -23.04 -17.62 15.44
N VAL A 414 -23.56 -16.50 14.92
CA VAL A 414 -24.06 -15.37 15.72
C VAL A 414 -25.55 -15.20 15.44
N SER A 415 -26.34 -14.82 16.47
CA SER A 415 -27.79 -14.63 16.36
C SER A 415 -28.19 -13.57 15.33
N ASP A 416 -27.43 -12.49 15.20
CA ASP A 416 -27.57 -11.52 14.11
C ASP A 416 -26.50 -11.78 13.05
N SER A 417 -26.94 -12.35 11.91
CA SER A 417 -26.08 -12.71 10.80
C SER A 417 -25.32 -11.51 10.22
N THR A 418 -25.92 -10.31 10.21
CA THR A 418 -25.27 -9.10 9.71
C THR A 418 -24.08 -8.69 10.59
N THR A 419 -24.28 -8.68 11.90
CA THR A 419 -23.21 -8.48 12.89
C THR A 419 -22.14 -9.56 12.76
N GLY A 420 -22.53 -10.82 12.50
CA GLY A 420 -21.60 -11.92 12.26
C GLY A 420 -20.63 -11.65 11.11
N VAL A 421 -21.11 -11.09 9.99
CA VAL A 421 -20.23 -10.72 8.87
C VAL A 421 -19.16 -9.71 9.31
N TYR A 422 -19.52 -8.66 10.03
CA TYR A 422 -18.57 -7.67 10.51
C TYR A 422 -17.57 -8.21 11.54
N MET A 423 -17.98 -9.21 12.35
CA MET A 423 -17.12 -9.89 13.33
C MET A 423 -16.01 -10.72 12.68
N ALA A 424 -16.14 -11.06 11.39
CA ALA A 424 -15.12 -11.83 10.68
C ALA A 424 -13.74 -11.12 10.67
N GLU A 425 -13.71 -9.79 10.48
CA GLU A 425 -12.45 -9.02 10.45
C GLU A 425 -11.70 -9.07 11.79
N PRO A 426 -12.29 -8.63 12.95
CA PRO A 426 -11.56 -8.64 14.21
C PRO A 426 -11.17 -10.05 14.67
N ILE A 427 -11.97 -11.07 14.40
CA ILE A 427 -11.61 -12.44 14.75
C ILE A 427 -10.45 -12.94 13.90
N ALA A 428 -10.49 -12.69 12.57
CA ALA A 428 -9.38 -13.00 11.69
C ALA A 428 -8.09 -12.27 12.13
N ASP A 429 -8.18 -11.00 12.47
CA ASP A 429 -7.05 -10.20 12.92
C ASP A 429 -6.44 -10.71 14.22
N ILE A 430 -7.26 -11.03 15.23
CA ILE A 430 -6.76 -11.56 16.51
C ILE A 430 -6.04 -12.90 16.29
N ILE A 431 -6.64 -13.83 15.55
CA ILE A 431 -6.04 -15.13 15.27
C ILE A 431 -4.76 -14.97 14.45
N ALA A 432 -4.79 -14.08 13.41
CA ALA A 432 -3.62 -13.81 12.60
C ALA A 432 -2.47 -13.19 13.40
N VAL A 433 -2.76 -12.27 14.33
CA VAL A 433 -1.73 -11.68 15.22
C VAL A 433 -1.12 -12.72 16.13
N LEU A 434 -1.93 -13.60 16.73
CA LEU A 434 -1.42 -14.68 17.58
C LEU A 434 -0.51 -15.63 16.78
N PHE A 435 -0.96 -16.06 15.59
CA PHE A 435 -0.17 -16.89 14.69
C PHE A 435 1.14 -16.20 14.27
N THR A 436 1.04 -14.94 13.83
CA THR A 436 2.18 -14.15 13.39
C THR A 436 3.19 -13.95 14.52
N SER A 437 2.72 -13.66 15.74
CA SER A 437 3.57 -13.47 16.91
C SER A 437 4.34 -14.75 17.27
N ALA A 438 3.67 -15.90 17.24
CA ALA A 438 4.29 -17.20 17.49
C ALA A 438 5.36 -17.53 16.43
N LEU A 439 5.00 -17.38 15.15
CA LEU A 439 5.93 -17.58 14.04
C LEU A 439 7.12 -16.62 14.13
N PHE A 440 6.85 -15.35 14.44
CA PHE A 440 7.88 -14.33 14.54
C PHE A 440 8.87 -14.61 15.69
N ALA A 441 8.38 -14.99 16.86
CA ALA A 441 9.23 -15.31 18.01
C ALA A 441 10.28 -16.39 17.69
N VAL A 442 9.89 -17.41 16.92
CA VAL A 442 10.79 -18.50 16.51
C VAL A 442 11.74 -18.04 15.39
N GLN A 443 11.17 -17.47 14.32
CA GLN A 443 11.93 -17.17 13.11
C GLN A 443 12.84 -15.95 13.25
N PHE A 444 12.44 -14.95 14.03
CA PHE A 444 13.29 -13.80 14.31
C PHE A 444 14.53 -14.17 15.10
N LYS A 445 14.38 -15.07 16.07
CA LYS A 445 15.50 -15.60 16.85
C LYS A 445 16.51 -16.34 15.95
N LYS A 446 16.01 -17.16 15.00
CA LYS A 446 16.85 -17.84 14.00
C LYS A 446 17.55 -16.85 13.08
N ALA A 447 16.81 -15.84 12.56
CA ALA A 447 17.38 -14.83 11.68
C ALA A 447 18.49 -14.01 12.36
N LEU A 448 18.35 -13.71 13.66
CA LEU A 448 19.40 -13.02 14.42
C LEU A 448 20.63 -13.91 14.67
N ALA A 449 20.44 -15.21 14.91
CA ALA A 449 21.53 -16.15 15.06
C ALA A 449 22.36 -16.30 13.75
N GLU A 450 21.71 -16.25 12.57
CA GLU A 450 22.40 -16.29 11.27
C GLU A 450 23.40 -15.14 11.05
N ILE A 451 23.20 -14.00 11.68
CA ILE A 451 24.07 -12.83 11.51
C ILE A 451 25.08 -12.66 12.65
N GLN A 452 24.93 -13.41 13.74
CA GLN A 452 25.89 -13.43 14.87
C GLN A 452 27.01 -14.43 14.67
N ASN A 453 26.73 -15.45 13.85
CA ASN A 453 27.72 -16.42 13.36
C ASN A 453 28.35 -15.94 12.03
#